data_e131a15241555b9d8132dab58874a023
#
_entry.id   e131a15241555b9d8132dab58874a023
#
_cell.length_a   1.000
_cell.length_b   1.000
_cell.length_c   1.000
_cell.angle_alpha   90.00
_cell.angle_beta   90.00
_cell.angle_gamma   90.00
#
_symmetry.space_group_name_H-M   'P 1'
#
loop_
_entity.id
_entity.type
_entity.pdbx_description
1 polymer ?
#
loop_
_entity_poly.entity_id
_entity_poly.type
_entity_poly.pdbx_seq_one_letter_code
_entity_poly.pdbx_strand_id
1 'polypeptide(L)'
;KKLLPTNTLENIELPSKGEQIPKALYSVEEIETILEQPLLFGIKGLRDRAILEIFFATGIRRGELVKLNIDDIDFNSKLVRVQGKGKKERLVPISQRGCEWLAFYIGKIRPMFAFIGSGKALFLANNGKRYVPGKLSDMASQYVKLAGFDRSGACHLYRHNTATTMLDNGADLRHIQEMLGHASILTTQLYTHVSRKKLSVVYESTHPSAEGGSGLF
;
A
#
# COMPACT_ATOMS: atom_id res chain seq x y z
N LYS A 1 19.77 -14.57 -54.51
CA LYS A 1 20.20 -13.88 -53.24
C LYS A 1 19.02 -13.02 -52.80
N LYS A 2 18.24 -13.51 -51.85
CA LYS A 2 17.21 -12.71 -51.19
C LYS A 2 17.83 -12.02 -49.98
N LEU A 3 17.83 -10.71 -50.00
CA LEU A 3 18.20 -9.87 -48.88
C LEU A 3 17.08 -9.97 -47.83
N LEU A 4 17.47 -10.30 -46.58
CA LEU A 4 16.58 -10.19 -45.45
C LEU A 4 16.36 -8.71 -45.12
N PRO A 5 15.10 -8.27 -44.95
CA PRO A 5 14.85 -6.89 -44.61
C PRO A 5 15.17 -6.64 -43.12
N THR A 6 15.90 -5.55 -42.90
CA THR A 6 16.04 -4.74 -41.69
C THR A 6 15.72 -5.41 -40.35
N ASN A 7 16.72 -5.34 -39.50
CA ASN A 7 16.70 -5.74 -38.09
C ASN A 7 15.49 -5.12 -37.37
N THR A 8 14.44 -5.89 -37.15
CA THR A 8 13.22 -5.49 -36.46
C THR A 8 13.39 -5.37 -34.94
N LEU A 9 14.62 -5.51 -34.43
CA LEU A 9 14.95 -5.43 -33.01
C LEU A 9 15.33 -4.00 -32.55
N GLU A 10 15.51 -3.06 -33.46
CA GLU A 10 15.88 -1.66 -33.12
C GLU A 10 14.75 -0.83 -32.49
N ASN A 11 13.51 -1.32 -32.52
CA ASN A 11 12.37 -0.64 -31.91
C ASN A 11 11.79 -1.33 -30.67
N ILE A 12 12.51 -2.26 -30.05
CA ILE A 12 12.14 -2.76 -28.75
C ILE A 12 12.64 -1.74 -27.73
N GLU A 13 11.79 -0.81 -27.36
CA GLU A 13 11.98 -0.03 -26.13
C GLU A 13 12.11 -1.03 -24.97
N LEU A 14 13.34 -1.23 -24.51
CA LEU A 14 13.58 -1.94 -23.26
C LEU A 14 12.78 -1.21 -22.17
N PRO A 15 11.98 -1.93 -21.38
CA PRO A 15 11.25 -1.31 -20.29
C PRO A 15 12.27 -0.53 -19.44
N SER A 16 12.00 0.76 -19.24
CA SER A 16 12.75 1.63 -18.34
C SER A 16 13.02 0.87 -17.05
N LYS A 17 14.26 0.92 -16.53
CA LYS A 17 14.78 0.22 -15.33
C LYS A 17 13.65 -0.21 -14.42
N GLY A 18 13.35 -1.51 -14.39
CA GLY A 18 12.28 -2.06 -13.58
C GLY A 18 12.40 -1.56 -12.15
N GLU A 19 11.30 -1.18 -11.54
CA GLU A 19 11.24 -0.89 -10.12
C GLU A 19 11.97 -2.02 -9.40
N GLN A 20 13.11 -1.72 -8.81
CA GLN A 20 13.88 -2.69 -8.05
C GLN A 20 12.98 -3.13 -6.89
N ILE A 21 12.73 -4.43 -6.78
CA ILE A 21 12.06 -4.99 -5.62
C ILE A 21 12.85 -4.51 -4.39
N PRO A 22 12.22 -3.85 -3.42
CA PRO A 22 12.90 -3.46 -2.19
C PRO A 22 13.57 -4.70 -1.59
N LYS A 23 14.86 -4.63 -1.29
CA LYS A 23 15.70 -5.78 -0.88
C LYS A 23 15.22 -6.49 0.39
N ALA A 24 14.32 -5.91 1.16
CA ALA A 24 13.65 -6.56 2.29
C ALA A 24 12.31 -5.87 2.57
N LEU A 25 11.29 -6.68 2.78
CA LEU A 25 10.01 -6.25 3.34
C LEU A 25 10.17 -6.11 4.86
N TYR A 26 9.31 -5.30 5.48
CA TYR A 26 9.20 -5.29 6.92
C TYR A 26 8.36 -6.47 7.39
N SER A 27 8.72 -7.07 8.51
CA SER A 27 7.82 -7.99 9.20
C SER A 27 6.62 -7.22 9.78
N VAL A 28 5.59 -7.94 10.21
CA VAL A 28 4.43 -7.32 10.87
C VAL A 28 4.88 -6.60 12.14
N GLU A 29 5.78 -7.19 12.92
CA GLU A 29 6.35 -6.63 14.14
C GLU A 29 7.17 -5.35 13.86
N GLU A 30 7.96 -5.35 12.79
CA GLU A 30 8.70 -4.15 12.36
C GLU A 30 7.73 -3.02 11.95
N ILE A 31 6.65 -3.34 11.25
CA ILE A 31 5.61 -2.36 10.91
C ILE A 31 4.94 -1.81 12.19
N GLU A 32 4.56 -2.66 13.14
CA GLU A 32 3.97 -2.20 14.40
C GLU A 32 4.94 -1.29 15.15
N THR A 33 6.22 -1.64 15.21
CA THR A 33 7.25 -0.79 15.81
C THR A 33 7.31 0.60 15.16
N ILE A 34 7.21 0.67 13.83
CA ILE A 34 7.17 1.96 13.11
C ILE A 34 5.87 2.72 13.42
N LEU A 35 4.75 2.03 13.48
CA LEU A 35 3.44 2.61 13.76
C LEU A 35 3.33 3.17 15.18
N GLU A 36 4.11 2.70 16.15
CA GLU A 36 4.16 3.19 17.52
C GLU A 36 4.97 4.49 17.67
N GLN A 37 5.97 4.71 16.81
CA GLN A 37 6.86 5.88 16.94
C GLN A 37 6.11 7.22 16.99
N PRO A 38 5.08 7.47 16.18
CA PRO A 38 4.33 8.73 16.23
C PRO A 38 3.72 9.03 17.62
N LEU A 39 3.35 8.00 18.39
CA LEU A 39 2.68 8.17 19.70
C LEU A 39 3.52 8.97 20.69
N LEU A 40 4.83 9.04 20.49
CA LEU A 40 5.76 9.82 21.32
C LEU A 40 5.68 11.34 21.08
N PHE A 41 4.95 11.79 20.04
CA PHE A 41 4.97 13.19 19.58
C PHE A 41 3.64 13.94 19.80
N GLY A 42 2.86 13.52 20.78
CA GLY A 42 1.63 14.19 21.19
C GLY A 42 0.60 14.30 20.05
N ILE A 43 -0.12 15.41 19.95
CA ILE A 43 -1.24 15.59 19.00
C ILE A 43 -0.80 15.42 17.54
N LYS A 44 0.39 15.93 17.18
CA LYS A 44 0.93 15.76 15.82
C LYS A 44 1.20 14.29 15.54
N GLY A 45 1.74 13.59 16.52
CA GLY A 45 2.00 12.17 16.41
C GLY A 45 0.71 11.34 16.29
N LEU A 46 -0.34 11.67 17.02
CA LEU A 46 -1.64 10.98 16.90
C LEU A 46 -2.24 11.12 15.48
N ARG A 47 -2.11 12.30 14.87
CA ARG A 47 -2.45 12.48 13.44
C ARG A 47 -1.59 11.60 12.54
N ASP A 48 -0.27 11.64 12.75
CA ASP A 48 0.69 10.94 11.91
C ASP A 48 0.52 9.41 12.04
N ARG A 49 0.18 8.93 13.26
CA ARG A 49 -0.19 7.53 13.49
C ARG A 49 -1.41 7.12 12.67
N ALA A 50 -2.46 7.94 12.64
CA ALA A 50 -3.64 7.68 11.82
C ALA A 50 -3.29 7.64 10.33
N ILE A 51 -2.41 8.52 9.85
CA ILE A 51 -1.94 8.53 8.45
C ILE A 51 -1.20 7.22 8.12
N LEU A 52 -0.26 6.81 8.97
CA LEU A 52 0.53 5.59 8.76
C LEU A 52 -0.35 4.34 8.83
N GLU A 53 -1.34 4.32 9.74
CA GLU A 53 -2.31 3.23 9.83
C GLU A 53 -3.08 3.05 8.50
N ILE A 54 -3.52 4.16 7.88
CA ILE A 54 -4.23 4.10 6.61
C ILE A 54 -3.32 3.64 5.47
N PHE A 55 -2.06 4.05 5.45
CA PHE A 55 -1.11 3.49 4.48
C PHE A 55 -0.98 1.99 4.62
N PHE A 56 -0.83 1.49 5.83
CA PHE A 56 -0.68 0.07 6.10
C PHE A 56 -1.96 -0.71 5.79
N ALA A 57 -3.12 -0.22 6.25
CA ALA A 57 -4.40 -0.88 6.07
C ALA A 57 -4.84 -0.97 4.60
N THR A 58 -4.51 0.04 3.77
CA THR A 58 -5.06 0.18 2.42
C THR A 58 -4.05 0.02 1.30
N GLY A 59 -2.78 0.22 1.56
CA GLY A 59 -1.73 0.23 0.55
C GLY A 59 -1.89 1.31 -0.53
N ILE A 60 -2.70 2.35 -0.33
CA ILE A 60 -2.92 3.42 -1.32
C ILE A 60 -1.66 4.25 -1.54
N ARG A 61 -1.58 4.91 -2.71
CA ARG A 61 -0.45 5.78 -3.03
C ARG A 61 -0.50 7.07 -2.22
N ARG A 62 0.69 7.65 -1.89
CA ARG A 62 0.77 8.95 -1.18
C ARG A 62 -0.05 10.06 -1.85
N GLY A 63 -0.04 10.10 -3.19
CA GLY A 63 -0.82 11.07 -3.95
C GLY A 63 -2.32 10.82 -3.89
N GLU A 64 -2.76 9.60 -3.67
CA GLU A 64 -4.16 9.23 -3.44
C GLU A 64 -4.57 9.60 -2.02
N LEU A 65 -3.75 9.26 -1.02
CA LEU A 65 -4.03 9.57 0.38
C LEU A 65 -4.21 11.08 0.63
N VAL A 66 -3.33 11.93 0.07
CA VAL A 66 -3.48 13.38 0.27
C VAL A 66 -4.74 13.95 -0.37
N LYS A 67 -5.34 13.29 -1.36
CA LYS A 67 -6.58 13.73 -2.01
C LYS A 67 -7.84 13.35 -1.24
N LEU A 68 -7.76 12.41 -0.31
CA LEU A 68 -8.93 11.96 0.45
C LEU A 68 -9.64 13.11 1.14
N ASN A 69 -10.94 13.06 1.13
CA ASN A 69 -11.85 13.90 1.90
C ASN A 69 -12.49 13.06 3.00
N ILE A 70 -13.10 13.72 3.98
CA ILE A 70 -13.84 13.02 5.04
C ILE A 70 -14.98 12.18 4.44
N ASP A 71 -15.67 12.72 3.43
CA ASP A 71 -16.81 12.07 2.76
C ASP A 71 -16.40 10.86 1.89
N ASP A 72 -15.10 10.60 1.73
CA ASP A 72 -14.62 9.43 1.00
C ASP A 72 -14.54 8.17 1.87
N ILE A 73 -14.82 8.29 3.17
CA ILE A 73 -14.79 7.18 4.13
C ILE A 73 -16.20 6.71 4.42
N ASP A 74 -16.49 5.46 4.10
CA ASP A 74 -17.70 4.77 4.54
C ASP A 74 -17.36 3.85 5.71
N PHE A 75 -17.67 4.28 6.91
CA PHE A 75 -17.43 3.53 8.14
C PHE A 75 -18.34 2.30 8.28
N ASN A 76 -19.55 2.34 7.69
CA ASN A 76 -20.48 1.22 7.77
C ASN A 76 -20.01 0.04 6.93
N SER A 77 -19.62 0.32 5.68
CA SER A 77 -19.10 -0.68 4.74
C SER A 77 -17.61 -0.94 4.93
N LYS A 78 -16.91 -0.14 5.74
CA LYS A 78 -15.45 -0.16 5.91
C LYS A 78 -14.71 -0.03 4.58
N LEU A 79 -15.10 0.97 3.78
CA LEU A 79 -14.54 1.25 2.47
C LEU A 79 -14.04 2.69 2.38
N VAL A 80 -12.96 2.86 1.63
CA VAL A 80 -12.41 4.17 1.26
C VAL A 80 -12.51 4.34 -0.25
N ARG A 81 -13.16 5.41 -0.70
CA ARG A 81 -13.22 5.79 -2.10
C ARG A 81 -11.94 6.53 -2.48
N VAL A 82 -11.16 5.93 -3.36
CA VAL A 82 -9.84 6.42 -3.77
C VAL A 82 -9.84 6.84 -5.22
N GLN A 83 -9.41 8.09 -5.49
CA GLN A 83 -9.27 8.59 -6.86
C GLN A 83 -7.83 8.38 -7.38
N GLY A 84 -7.70 7.52 -8.39
CA GLY A 84 -6.44 7.19 -9.04
C GLY A 84 -6.08 8.10 -10.23
N LYS A 85 -5.13 7.64 -11.05
CA LYS A 85 -4.71 8.33 -12.29
C LYS A 85 -5.88 8.37 -13.28
N GLY A 86 -6.06 9.53 -13.95
CA GLY A 86 -7.14 9.70 -14.95
C GLY A 86 -8.53 9.83 -14.32
N LYS A 87 -8.63 10.24 -13.05
CA LYS A 87 -9.91 10.37 -12.31
C LYS A 87 -10.69 9.05 -12.15
N LYS A 88 -10.07 7.91 -12.40
CA LYS A 88 -10.70 6.61 -12.14
C LYS A 88 -10.81 6.40 -10.63
N GLU A 89 -11.99 6.06 -10.17
CA GLU A 89 -12.27 5.78 -8.76
C GLU A 89 -12.27 4.28 -8.51
N ARG A 90 -11.88 3.89 -7.29
CA ARG A 90 -12.02 2.54 -6.78
C ARG A 90 -12.34 2.56 -5.30
N LEU A 91 -12.98 1.52 -4.83
CA LEU A 91 -13.23 1.27 -3.41
C LEU A 91 -12.13 0.37 -2.87
N VAL A 92 -11.55 0.78 -1.75
CA VAL A 92 -10.48 0.05 -1.06
C VAL A 92 -10.95 -0.34 0.32
N PRO A 93 -10.92 -1.63 0.69
CA PRO A 93 -11.26 -2.07 2.03
C PRO A 93 -10.33 -1.45 3.08
N ILE A 94 -10.87 -1.17 4.26
CA ILE A 94 -10.13 -0.72 5.42
C ILE A 94 -10.41 -1.64 6.60
N SER A 95 -9.38 -1.96 7.39
CA SER A 95 -9.50 -2.80 8.57
C SER A 95 -10.34 -2.10 9.67
N GLN A 96 -10.87 -2.89 10.62
CA GLN A 96 -11.55 -2.35 11.79
C GLN A 96 -10.66 -1.35 12.54
N ARG A 97 -9.39 -1.71 12.78
CA ARG A 97 -8.40 -0.84 13.43
C ARG A 97 -8.18 0.47 12.66
N GLY A 98 -8.12 0.39 11.32
CA GLY A 98 -8.03 1.58 10.47
C GLY A 98 -9.25 2.50 10.59
N CYS A 99 -10.46 1.94 10.66
CA CYS A 99 -11.68 2.69 10.91
C CYS A 99 -11.65 3.38 12.27
N GLU A 100 -11.22 2.70 13.32
CA GLU A 100 -11.11 3.25 14.68
C GLU A 100 -10.11 4.41 14.74
N TRP A 101 -8.93 4.27 14.13
CA TRP A 101 -7.96 5.35 14.02
C TRP A 101 -8.48 6.55 13.25
N LEU A 102 -9.21 6.32 12.14
CA LEU A 102 -9.83 7.41 11.38
C LEU A 102 -10.94 8.12 12.18
N ALA A 103 -11.82 7.36 12.82
CA ALA A 103 -12.89 7.92 13.64
C ALA A 103 -12.32 8.77 14.79
N PHE A 104 -11.30 8.27 15.48
CA PHE A 104 -10.58 8.99 16.52
C PHE A 104 -9.92 10.27 15.96
N TYR A 105 -9.20 10.14 14.84
CA TYR A 105 -8.56 11.29 14.20
C TYR A 105 -9.58 12.35 13.79
N ILE A 106 -10.63 11.96 13.06
CA ILE A 106 -11.65 12.91 12.57
C ILE A 106 -12.37 13.60 13.73
N GLY A 107 -12.73 12.84 14.76
CA GLY A 107 -13.55 13.34 15.88
C GLY A 107 -12.77 14.12 16.93
N LYS A 108 -11.50 13.76 17.19
CA LYS A 108 -10.72 14.32 18.31
C LYS A 108 -9.49 15.11 17.89
N ILE A 109 -8.80 14.68 16.87
CA ILE A 109 -7.48 15.24 16.52
C ILE A 109 -7.58 16.27 15.39
N ARG A 110 -8.33 15.96 14.33
CA ARG A 110 -8.48 16.85 13.17
C ARG A 110 -9.01 18.24 13.54
N PRO A 111 -10.00 18.41 14.45
CA PRO A 111 -10.48 19.73 14.85
C PRO A 111 -9.38 20.65 15.41
N MET A 112 -8.34 20.09 16.03
CA MET A 112 -7.21 20.84 16.57
C MET A 112 -6.28 21.44 15.49
N PHE A 113 -6.36 20.96 14.27
CA PHE A 113 -5.65 21.48 13.10
C PHE A 113 -6.55 22.30 12.16
N ALA A 114 -7.88 22.13 12.29
CA ALA A 114 -8.84 22.69 11.34
C ALA A 114 -9.06 24.19 11.57
N PHE A 115 -9.27 24.91 10.46
CA PHE A 115 -9.74 26.27 10.43
C PHE A 115 -10.79 26.42 9.29
N ILE A 116 -11.42 27.59 9.16
CA ILE A 116 -12.49 27.83 8.16
C ILE A 116 -12.05 27.43 6.73
N GLY A 117 -10.77 27.60 6.38
CA GLY A 117 -10.20 27.25 5.06
C GLY A 117 -9.76 25.79 4.87
N SER A 118 -9.89 24.93 5.88
CA SER A 118 -9.45 23.52 5.80
C SER A 118 -10.32 22.65 4.89
N GLY A 119 -11.58 23.05 4.67
CA GLY A 119 -12.52 22.34 3.81
C GLY A 119 -12.72 20.88 4.22
N LYS A 120 -13.01 20.02 3.23
CA LYS A 120 -13.29 18.60 3.42
C LYS A 120 -12.05 17.71 3.47
N ALA A 121 -10.84 18.25 3.35
CA ALA A 121 -9.61 17.46 3.36
C ALA A 121 -9.56 16.54 4.57
N LEU A 122 -9.32 15.23 4.34
CA LEU A 122 -9.27 14.27 5.44
C LEU A 122 -8.09 14.60 6.36
N PHE A 123 -6.86 14.54 5.85
CA PHE A 123 -5.67 14.82 6.65
C PHE A 123 -5.16 16.26 6.47
N LEU A 124 -4.94 16.92 7.59
CA LEU A 124 -4.48 18.30 7.65
C LEU A 124 -3.02 18.40 8.14
N ALA A 125 -2.23 19.19 7.43
CA ALA A 125 -0.88 19.57 7.87
C ALA A 125 -0.95 20.55 9.06
N ASN A 126 0.20 20.91 9.64
CA ASN A 126 0.27 21.81 10.82
C ASN A 126 -0.37 23.20 10.57
N ASN A 127 -0.43 23.62 9.31
CA ASN A 127 -1.06 24.88 8.92
C ASN A 127 -2.57 24.73 8.60
N GLY A 128 -3.17 23.61 8.94
CA GLY A 128 -4.58 23.30 8.70
C GLY A 128 -4.98 23.09 7.24
N LYS A 129 -4.04 23.12 6.30
CA LYS A 129 -4.29 22.83 4.89
C LYS A 129 -4.05 21.34 4.60
N ARG A 130 -4.55 20.89 3.45
CA ARG A 130 -4.27 19.53 2.94
C ARG A 130 -2.77 19.25 2.85
N TYR A 131 -2.37 18.04 3.18
CA TYR A 131 -0.98 17.61 3.04
C TYR A 131 -0.47 17.71 1.60
N VAL A 132 0.83 18.00 1.47
CA VAL A 132 1.57 17.91 0.21
C VAL A 132 2.27 16.53 0.14
N PRO A 133 2.23 15.82 -0.99
CA PRO A 133 2.76 14.45 -1.08
C PRO A 133 4.22 14.30 -0.63
N GLY A 134 5.09 15.29 -0.90
CA GLY A 134 6.49 15.28 -0.46
C GLY A 134 6.60 15.26 1.07
N LYS A 135 5.89 16.16 1.76
CA LYS A 135 5.90 16.24 3.23
C LYS A 135 5.39 14.98 3.91
N LEU A 136 4.45 14.29 3.26
CA LEU A 136 3.95 13.00 3.73
C LEU A 136 5.03 11.92 3.66
N SER A 137 5.83 11.90 2.58
CA SER A 137 6.96 10.99 2.44
C SER A 137 8.06 11.27 3.46
N ASP A 138 8.37 12.56 3.69
CA ASP A 138 9.37 12.97 4.68
C ASP A 138 8.96 12.49 6.08
N MET A 139 7.71 12.69 6.46
CA MET A 139 7.14 12.24 7.74
C MET A 139 7.23 10.71 7.88
N ALA A 140 6.77 9.96 6.89
CA ALA A 140 6.81 8.50 6.94
C ALA A 140 8.25 7.97 7.04
N SER A 141 9.19 8.57 6.29
CA SER A 141 10.61 8.20 6.35
C SER A 141 11.25 8.52 7.71
N GLN A 142 10.84 9.61 8.34
CA GLN A 142 11.32 9.96 9.68
C GLN A 142 10.92 8.90 10.71
N TYR A 143 9.68 8.41 10.71
CA TYR A 143 9.24 7.39 11.64
C TYR A 143 9.89 6.02 11.41
N VAL A 144 10.20 5.68 10.16
CA VAL A 144 11.00 4.50 9.83
C VAL A 144 12.39 4.60 10.47
N LYS A 145 13.05 5.76 10.37
CA LYS A 145 14.37 5.99 11.01
C LYS A 145 14.32 5.98 12.53
N LEU A 146 13.28 6.57 13.12
CA LEU A 146 13.07 6.58 14.58
C LEU A 146 12.85 5.17 15.12
N ALA A 147 12.25 4.28 14.34
CA ALA A 147 12.12 2.86 14.67
C ALA A 147 13.42 2.06 14.52
N GLY A 148 14.54 2.71 14.15
CA GLY A 148 15.83 2.07 13.97
C GLY A 148 16.04 1.41 12.60
N PHE A 149 15.18 1.67 11.63
CA PHE A 149 15.30 1.09 10.29
C PHE A 149 15.86 2.11 9.30
N ASP A 150 16.84 1.68 8.49
CA ASP A 150 17.44 2.51 7.42
C ASP A 150 17.03 1.97 6.04
N ARG A 151 15.75 2.15 5.70
CA ARG A 151 15.22 1.74 4.39
C ARG A 151 14.54 2.93 3.72
N SER A 152 14.91 3.21 2.47
CA SER A 152 14.34 4.29 1.67
C SER A 152 12.94 3.94 1.14
N GLY A 153 12.12 4.97 0.85
CA GLY A 153 10.85 4.77 0.15
C GLY A 153 9.66 4.42 1.04
N ALA A 154 9.62 4.91 2.27
CA ALA A 154 8.65 4.55 3.31
C ALA A 154 7.18 4.41 2.82
N CYS A 155 6.65 5.35 2.03
CA CYS A 155 5.26 5.25 1.55
C CYS A 155 5.05 4.09 0.56
N HIS A 156 6.03 3.80 -0.30
CA HIS A 156 5.97 2.66 -1.21
C HIS A 156 6.13 1.34 -0.46
N LEU A 157 6.91 1.38 0.61
CA LEU A 157 7.18 0.22 1.44
C LEU A 157 5.90 -0.32 2.12
N TYR A 158 5.05 0.55 2.68
CA TYR A 158 3.74 0.14 3.22
C TYR A 158 2.90 -0.58 2.18
N ARG A 159 2.85 -0.03 0.96
CA ARG A 159 2.11 -0.64 -0.15
C ARG A 159 2.69 -2.00 -0.56
N HIS A 160 4.02 -2.13 -0.63
CA HIS A 160 4.67 -3.40 -0.91
C HIS A 160 4.39 -4.42 0.18
N ASN A 161 4.52 -4.02 1.44
CA ASN A 161 4.20 -4.89 2.57
C ASN A 161 2.75 -5.38 2.53
N THR A 162 1.79 -4.46 2.35
CA THR A 162 0.38 -4.83 2.25
C THR A 162 0.14 -5.85 1.13
N ALA A 163 0.69 -5.60 -0.07
CA ALA A 163 0.54 -6.49 -1.21
C ALA A 163 1.13 -7.87 -0.94
N THR A 164 2.36 -7.92 -0.41
CA THR A 164 3.06 -9.18 -0.15
C THR A 164 2.41 -9.96 0.98
N THR A 165 2.09 -9.30 2.10
CA THR A 165 1.42 -9.95 3.23
C THR A 165 0.06 -10.53 2.82
N MET A 166 -0.73 -9.82 2.02
CA MET A 166 -2.00 -10.34 1.50
C MET A 166 -1.77 -11.56 0.60
N LEU A 167 -0.76 -11.51 -0.27
CA LEU A 167 -0.42 -12.62 -1.16
C LEU A 167 0.04 -13.85 -0.37
N ASP A 168 0.89 -13.66 0.64
CA ASP A 168 1.39 -14.72 1.51
C ASP A 168 0.26 -15.37 2.32
N ASN A 169 -0.75 -14.58 2.70
CA ASN A 169 -1.96 -15.05 3.39
C ASN A 169 -3.04 -15.61 2.46
N GLY A 170 -2.79 -15.73 1.15
CA GLY A 170 -3.70 -16.42 0.25
C GLY A 170 -4.59 -15.57 -0.62
N ALA A 171 -4.49 -14.26 -0.54
CA ALA A 171 -5.30 -13.41 -1.39
C ALA A 171 -4.99 -13.63 -2.88
N ASP A 172 -6.03 -13.67 -3.69
CA ASP A 172 -5.88 -13.72 -5.15
C ASP A 172 -5.18 -12.46 -5.66
N LEU A 173 -4.22 -12.66 -6.56
CA LEU A 173 -3.44 -11.58 -7.16
C LEU A 173 -4.32 -10.52 -7.86
N ARG A 174 -5.43 -10.93 -8.46
CA ARG A 174 -6.39 -10.02 -9.11
C ARG A 174 -7.05 -9.09 -8.11
N HIS A 175 -7.46 -9.61 -6.95
CA HIS A 175 -8.03 -8.78 -5.87
C HIS A 175 -7.01 -7.76 -5.35
N ILE A 176 -5.75 -8.16 -5.18
CA ILE A 176 -4.67 -7.23 -4.78
C ILE A 176 -4.46 -6.17 -5.86
N GLN A 177 -4.46 -6.54 -7.15
CA GLN A 177 -4.33 -5.60 -8.27
C GLN A 177 -5.44 -4.57 -8.28
N GLU A 178 -6.68 -5.00 -8.13
CA GLU A 178 -7.86 -4.13 -8.11
C GLU A 178 -7.81 -3.18 -6.91
N MET A 179 -7.55 -3.69 -5.71
CA MET A 179 -7.41 -2.90 -4.49
C MET A 179 -6.32 -1.83 -4.64
N LEU A 180 -5.17 -2.21 -5.15
CA LEU A 180 -4.05 -1.29 -5.31
C LEU A 180 -4.18 -0.38 -6.55
N GLY A 181 -5.02 -0.70 -7.52
CA GLY A 181 -5.21 0.08 -8.74
C GLY A 181 -3.96 0.06 -9.63
N HIS A 182 -3.43 -1.14 -9.93
CA HIS A 182 -2.36 -1.32 -10.89
C HIS A 182 -2.94 -1.29 -12.31
N ALA A 183 -2.43 -0.39 -13.15
CA ALA A 183 -2.84 -0.29 -14.55
C ALA A 183 -2.25 -1.42 -15.42
N SER A 184 -1.26 -2.15 -14.92
CA SER A 184 -0.54 -3.22 -15.63
C SER A 184 -0.32 -4.43 -14.73
N ILE A 185 -0.54 -5.61 -15.28
CA ILE A 185 -0.23 -6.91 -14.68
C ILE A 185 1.27 -7.02 -14.33
N LEU A 186 2.14 -6.42 -15.14
CA LEU A 186 3.60 -6.44 -14.95
C LEU A 186 4.04 -5.91 -13.58
N THR A 187 3.38 -4.88 -13.05
CA THR A 187 3.72 -4.30 -11.74
C THR A 187 3.38 -5.27 -10.59
N THR A 188 2.44 -6.16 -10.79
CA THR A 188 2.03 -7.13 -9.76
C THR A 188 2.77 -8.45 -9.92
N GLN A 189 3.28 -8.78 -11.11
CA GLN A 189 4.15 -9.94 -11.34
C GLN A 189 5.46 -9.87 -10.55
N LEU A 190 5.90 -8.66 -10.13
CA LEU A 190 7.03 -8.49 -9.21
C LEU A 190 6.82 -9.19 -7.86
N TYR A 191 5.57 -9.40 -7.45
CA TYR A 191 5.24 -10.10 -6.20
C TYR A 191 5.16 -11.62 -6.36
N THR A 192 5.05 -12.14 -7.58
CA THR A 192 4.94 -13.59 -7.83
C THR A 192 6.23 -14.36 -7.55
N HIS A 193 7.39 -13.68 -7.53
CA HIS A 193 8.67 -14.31 -7.16
C HIS A 193 8.77 -14.67 -5.67
N VAL A 194 8.02 -14.01 -4.78
CA VAL A 194 7.99 -14.30 -3.34
C VAL A 194 7.18 -15.57 -3.05
N SER A 195 6.30 -15.95 -3.96
CA SER A 195 5.28 -16.99 -3.75
C SER A 195 5.68 -18.43 -4.16
N ARG A 196 6.97 -18.75 -4.38
CA ARG A 196 7.37 -20.14 -4.72
C ARG A 196 7.02 -21.14 -3.61
N LYS A 197 7.15 -20.75 -2.34
CA LYS A 197 6.70 -21.57 -1.19
C LYS A 197 5.19 -21.82 -1.24
N LYS A 198 4.43 -20.83 -1.69
CA LYS A 198 2.98 -20.93 -1.75
C LYS A 198 2.48 -21.71 -2.95
N LEU A 199 3.21 -21.68 -4.08
CA LEU A 199 2.86 -22.52 -5.22
C LEU A 199 2.85 -24.00 -4.84
N SER A 200 3.81 -24.45 -4.04
CA SER A 200 3.85 -25.81 -3.51
C SER A 200 2.65 -26.08 -2.59
N VAL A 201 2.35 -25.19 -1.65
CA VAL A 201 1.20 -25.34 -0.72
C VAL A 201 -0.13 -25.35 -1.47
N VAL A 202 -0.32 -24.45 -2.43
CA VAL A 202 -1.53 -24.42 -3.27
C VAL A 202 -1.62 -25.67 -4.14
N TYR A 203 -0.51 -26.11 -4.74
CA TYR A 203 -0.47 -27.34 -5.52
C TYR A 203 -0.86 -28.55 -4.65
N GLU A 204 -0.26 -28.67 -3.47
CA GLU A 204 -0.55 -29.77 -2.53
C GLU A 204 -2.00 -29.75 -2.04
N SER A 205 -2.63 -28.59 -1.91
CA SER A 205 -4.02 -28.45 -1.46
C SER A 205 -5.08 -28.50 -2.56
N THR A 206 -4.69 -28.36 -3.83
CA THR A 206 -5.67 -28.20 -4.93
C THR A 206 -5.46 -29.14 -6.10
N HIS A 207 -4.29 -29.75 -6.24
CA HIS A 207 -4.01 -30.58 -7.40
C HIS A 207 -4.51 -32.02 -7.16
N PRO A 208 -5.30 -32.60 -8.09
CA PRO A 208 -5.90 -33.93 -7.90
C PRO A 208 -4.87 -35.06 -7.66
N SER A 209 -3.61 -34.89 -8.08
CA SER A 209 -2.56 -35.90 -7.84
C SER A 209 -1.80 -35.69 -6.52
N ALA A 210 -2.05 -34.61 -5.78
CA ALA A 210 -1.41 -34.38 -4.49
C ALA A 210 -2.04 -35.25 -3.37
N GLU A 211 -3.32 -35.58 -3.50
CA GLU A 211 -4.03 -36.49 -2.59
C GLU A 211 -3.74 -37.98 -2.82
N GLY A 212 -2.93 -38.31 -3.86
CA GLY A 212 -2.70 -39.71 -4.30
C GLY A 212 -1.41 -40.37 -3.80
N GLY A 213 -0.76 -39.84 -2.76
CA GLY A 213 0.54 -40.33 -2.26
C GLY A 213 0.50 -41.49 -1.22
N SER A 214 -0.56 -42.26 -1.12
CA SER A 214 -0.60 -43.46 -0.30
C SER A 214 -1.11 -44.68 -1.09
N GLY A 215 -0.24 -45.23 -1.92
CA GLY A 215 -0.56 -46.52 -2.50
C GLY A 215 0.01 -46.77 -3.89
N LEU A 216 1.33 -46.87 -4.01
CA LEU A 216 2.00 -47.65 -5.07
C LEU A 216 3.49 -47.78 -4.66
N PHE A 217 3.77 -48.80 -3.89
CA PHE A 217 4.90 -49.74 -3.79
C PHE A 217 4.90 -50.39 -2.43
#